data_b60019bf94ce9a55e007f529ff7634b5
#
_entry.id   b60019bf94ce9a55e007f529ff7634b5
#
_cell.length_a   1.000
_cell.length_b   1.000
_cell.length_c   1.000
_cell.angle_alpha   90.00
_cell.angle_beta   90.00
_cell.angle_gamma   90.00
#
_symmetry.space_group_name_H-M   'P 1'
#
loop_
_entity.id
_entity.type
_entity.pdbx_description
1 polymer ?
#
loop_
_entity_poly.entity_id
_entity_poly.type
_entity_poly.pdbx_seq_one_letter_code
_entity_poly.pdbx_strand_id
1 'polypeptide(L)'
;VDMVVGPYIEIHPKAEYKINYTLTKAQPYEFGKIYNAEQVLKEGHIPFFTMHSIAYRTALLQQMNYHQSEGISYTDQQWCFFPIFNVKSIAFTDIAIYRYNLTREGQTMDMTVQLRSIAQLTEVVLSMANYLQQHKSEITPARSYFLAGIVTRRMQGVLRRYLLDMNDSQFNSSDFNAVVEKFKAVAPLSLHVKVNRRIDLDLLESWTKTGTRLPQWRRT
;
A
#
# COMPACT_ATOMS: atom_id res chain seq x y z
N VAL A 1 0.92 23.83 -6.72
CA VAL A 1 0.77 22.67 -5.83
C VAL A 1 1.41 21.45 -6.47
N ASP A 2 2.07 20.61 -5.69
CA ASP A 2 2.77 19.42 -6.19
C ASP A 2 1.84 18.21 -6.31
N MET A 3 0.89 18.09 -5.38
CA MET A 3 -0.04 16.97 -5.30
C MET A 3 -1.45 17.46 -4.94
N VAL A 4 -2.43 16.95 -5.64
CA VAL A 4 -3.85 17.14 -5.31
C VAL A 4 -4.45 15.80 -4.88
N VAL A 5 -5.24 15.82 -3.80
CA VAL A 5 -5.92 14.66 -3.25
C VAL A 5 -7.42 14.89 -3.27
N GLY A 6 -8.17 13.94 -3.81
CA GLY A 6 -9.63 14.03 -3.90
C GLY A 6 -10.33 12.68 -3.76
N PRO A 7 -11.67 12.68 -3.73
CA PRO A 7 -12.45 11.46 -3.75
C PRO A 7 -12.41 10.79 -5.12
N TYR A 8 -12.87 9.55 -5.17
CA TYR A 8 -13.17 8.83 -6.42
C TYR A 8 -14.46 8.03 -6.27
N ILE A 9 -15.06 7.65 -7.40
CA ILE A 9 -16.33 6.90 -7.44
C ILE A 9 -16.02 5.45 -7.80
N GLU A 10 -16.46 4.50 -6.97
CA GLU A 10 -16.50 3.09 -7.30
C GLU A 10 -17.81 2.74 -8.00
N ILE A 11 -17.72 1.99 -9.09
CA ILE A 11 -18.86 1.44 -9.80
C ILE A 11 -18.88 -0.06 -9.53
N HIS A 12 -19.87 -0.51 -8.75
CA HIS A 12 -20.06 -1.90 -8.38
C HIS A 12 -21.00 -2.65 -9.35
N PRO A 13 -21.02 -4.00 -9.35
CA PRO A 13 -22.05 -4.77 -10.02
C PRO A 13 -23.44 -4.29 -9.59
N LYS A 14 -24.42 -4.27 -10.51
CA LYS A 14 -25.79 -3.74 -10.33
C LYS A 14 -25.87 -2.20 -10.33
N ALA A 15 -24.89 -1.53 -10.92
CA ALA A 15 -24.86 -0.06 -11.05
C ALA A 15 -24.94 0.69 -9.69
N GLU A 16 -24.50 0.08 -8.62
CA GLU A 16 -24.32 0.76 -7.34
C GLU A 16 -23.09 1.66 -7.40
N TYR A 17 -23.23 2.91 -6.96
CA TYR A 17 -22.16 3.90 -6.91
C TYR A 17 -21.77 4.16 -5.46
N LYS A 18 -20.49 4.09 -5.17
CA LYS A 18 -19.95 4.45 -3.86
C LYS A 18 -18.87 5.51 -4.02
N ILE A 19 -19.02 6.62 -3.32
CA ILE A 19 -17.98 7.64 -3.26
C ILE A 19 -16.99 7.26 -2.17
N ASN A 20 -15.73 7.02 -2.57
CA ASN A 20 -14.63 6.81 -1.65
C ASN A 20 -13.95 8.16 -1.38
N TYR A 21 -14.05 8.59 -0.15
CA TYR A 21 -13.37 9.78 0.32
C TYR A 21 -12.03 9.38 0.93
N THR A 22 -10.96 9.88 0.37
CA THR A 22 -9.62 9.81 1.01
C THR A 22 -9.62 10.62 2.31
N LEU A 23 -10.50 11.63 2.36
CA LEU A 23 -10.72 12.49 3.50
C LEU A 23 -12.00 12.08 4.23
N THR A 24 -11.92 11.83 5.52
CA THR A 24 -13.09 11.67 6.38
C THR A 24 -13.63 13.05 6.80
N LYS A 25 -14.91 13.14 7.18
CA LYS A 25 -15.54 14.40 7.67
C LYS A 25 -14.81 15.02 8.88
N ALA A 26 -13.97 14.27 9.55
CA ALA A 26 -13.21 14.71 10.74
C ALA A 26 -11.82 15.28 10.39
N GLN A 27 -11.46 15.41 9.12
CA GLN A 27 -10.13 15.90 8.75
C GLN A 27 -10.09 17.42 8.70
N PRO A 28 -8.98 18.04 9.15
CA PRO A 28 -8.89 19.48 9.33
C PRO A 28 -8.64 20.27 8.04
N TYR A 29 -8.57 19.58 6.88
CA TYR A 29 -8.17 20.20 5.61
C TYR A 29 -9.36 20.81 4.87
N GLU A 30 -9.23 22.09 4.53
CA GLU A 30 -10.19 22.83 3.70
C GLU A 30 -9.91 22.56 2.21
N PHE A 31 -10.96 22.37 1.42
CA PHE A 31 -10.84 22.20 -0.02
C PHE A 31 -10.31 23.46 -0.71
N GLY A 32 -9.45 23.27 -1.70
CA GLY A 32 -8.80 24.34 -2.45
C GLY A 32 -7.65 25.04 -1.73
N LYS A 33 -7.42 24.78 -0.45
CA LYS A 33 -6.29 25.31 0.30
C LYS A 33 -5.03 24.48 0.12
N ILE A 34 -3.89 25.15 0.05
CA ILE A 34 -2.58 24.50 -0.09
C ILE A 34 -1.94 24.33 1.29
N TYR A 35 -1.51 23.12 1.58
CA TYR A 35 -0.86 22.73 2.83
C TYR A 35 0.58 22.32 2.58
N ASN A 36 1.43 22.52 3.59
CA ASN A 36 2.77 21.96 3.61
C ASN A 36 2.71 20.43 3.73
N ALA A 37 3.41 19.71 2.85
CA ALA A 37 3.36 18.25 2.83
C ALA A 37 3.89 17.63 4.11
N GLU A 38 4.97 18.17 4.72
CA GLU A 38 5.53 17.65 5.96
C GLU A 38 4.52 17.71 7.12
N GLN A 39 3.74 18.80 7.18
CA GLN A 39 2.67 18.92 8.17
C GLN A 39 1.61 17.84 7.96
N VAL A 40 1.10 17.68 6.73
CA VAL A 40 0.07 16.69 6.41
C VAL A 40 0.52 15.27 6.73
N LEU A 41 1.76 14.91 6.37
CA LEU A 41 2.31 13.57 6.62
C LEU A 41 2.55 13.33 8.12
N LYS A 42 2.98 14.34 8.87
CA LYS A 42 3.21 14.27 10.32
C LYS A 42 1.92 14.11 11.11
N GLU A 43 0.85 14.80 10.71
CA GLU A 43 -0.44 14.76 11.40
C GLU A 43 -1.11 13.37 11.32
N GLY A 44 -0.78 12.58 10.31
CA GLY A 44 -1.19 11.17 10.21
C GLY A 44 -2.69 10.94 9.95
N HIS A 45 -3.43 11.99 9.59
CA HIS A 45 -4.88 11.88 9.25
C HIS A 45 -5.12 11.03 8.01
N ILE A 46 -4.14 10.98 7.11
CA ILE A 46 -4.17 10.19 5.88
C ILE A 46 -3.13 9.09 5.97
N PRO A 47 -3.51 7.84 6.24
CA PRO A 47 -2.55 6.77 6.48
C PRO A 47 -1.85 6.30 5.20
N PHE A 48 -2.47 6.49 4.04
CA PHE A 48 -1.94 6.17 2.71
C PHE A 48 -2.77 6.85 1.62
N PHE A 49 -2.21 6.94 0.42
CA PHE A 49 -2.90 7.42 -0.76
C PHE A 49 -3.21 6.25 -1.70
N THR A 50 -4.29 6.39 -2.49
CA THR A 50 -4.63 5.47 -3.57
C THR A 50 -4.43 6.16 -4.92
N MET A 51 -4.08 5.42 -5.97
CA MET A 51 -3.84 6.00 -7.29
C MET A 51 -5.08 6.76 -7.84
N HIS A 52 -6.27 6.32 -7.45
CA HIS A 52 -7.52 6.91 -7.91
C HIS A 52 -7.83 8.27 -7.28
N SER A 53 -7.16 8.60 -6.18
CA SER A 53 -7.42 9.80 -5.38
C SER A 53 -6.34 10.88 -5.50
N ILE A 54 -5.28 10.66 -6.28
CA ILE A 54 -4.14 11.57 -6.35
C ILE A 54 -3.80 11.98 -7.77
N ALA A 55 -3.40 13.24 -7.90
CA ALA A 55 -2.78 13.78 -9.11
C ALA A 55 -1.51 14.53 -8.74
N TYR A 56 -0.45 14.38 -9.53
CA TYR A 56 0.82 15.07 -9.34
C TYR A 56 1.04 16.11 -10.43
N ARG A 57 1.74 17.18 -10.08
CA ARG A 57 2.26 18.14 -11.05
C ARG A 57 3.27 17.44 -11.95
N THR A 58 3.08 17.50 -13.26
CA THR A 58 3.96 16.83 -14.24
C THR A 58 5.42 17.22 -14.08
N ALA A 59 5.72 18.50 -13.85
CA ALA A 59 7.09 18.97 -13.65
C ALA A 59 7.78 18.31 -12.43
N LEU A 60 7.04 17.94 -11.36
CA LEU A 60 7.59 17.18 -10.23
C LEU A 60 8.08 15.80 -10.70
N LEU A 61 7.26 15.08 -11.45
CA LEU A 61 7.59 13.74 -11.95
C LEU A 61 8.77 13.78 -12.92
N GLN A 62 8.83 14.80 -13.79
CA GLN A 62 9.95 15.02 -14.71
C GLN A 62 11.25 15.32 -13.96
N GLN A 63 11.21 16.21 -12.95
CA GLN A 63 12.40 16.59 -12.17
C GLN A 63 13.00 15.41 -11.39
N MET A 64 12.15 14.49 -10.89
CA MET A 64 12.63 13.30 -10.20
C MET A 64 12.93 12.13 -11.15
N ASN A 65 12.83 12.34 -12.46
CA ASN A 65 12.99 11.29 -13.48
C ASN A 65 12.16 10.03 -13.12
N TYR A 66 10.87 10.24 -12.77
CA TYR A 66 10.01 9.17 -12.29
C TYR A 66 9.82 8.10 -13.36
N HIS A 67 10.14 6.86 -12.99
CA HIS A 67 9.87 5.67 -13.78
C HIS A 67 9.09 4.67 -12.94
N GLN A 68 8.06 4.11 -13.52
CA GLN A 68 7.27 3.03 -12.94
C GLN A 68 7.74 1.69 -13.52
N SER A 69 7.76 0.64 -12.74
CA SER A 69 8.12 -0.69 -13.24
C SER A 69 7.16 -1.11 -14.36
N GLU A 70 7.71 -1.71 -15.40
CA GLU A 70 6.96 -2.18 -16.56
C GLU A 70 6.87 -3.71 -16.57
N GLY A 71 5.84 -4.25 -17.23
CA GLY A 71 5.65 -5.70 -17.40
C GLY A 71 5.19 -6.46 -16.17
N ILE A 72 4.94 -5.77 -15.04
CA ILE A 72 4.42 -6.37 -13.80
C ILE A 72 3.17 -5.63 -13.31
N SER A 73 2.34 -6.34 -12.53
CA SER A 73 1.16 -5.77 -11.88
C SER A 73 1.51 -5.03 -10.59
N TYR A 74 0.55 -4.28 -10.02
CA TYR A 74 0.63 -3.56 -8.73
C TYR A 74 1.58 -2.36 -8.71
N THR A 75 2.03 -1.89 -9.84
CA THR A 75 2.92 -0.72 -9.95
C THR A 75 2.23 0.61 -9.60
N ASP A 76 0.90 0.63 -9.52
CA ASP A 76 0.10 1.70 -8.92
C ASP A 76 0.55 2.04 -7.48
N GLN A 77 1.10 1.07 -6.75
CA GLN A 77 1.67 1.29 -5.43
C GLN A 77 2.94 2.14 -5.48
N GLN A 78 3.75 2.00 -6.52
CA GLN A 78 4.92 2.85 -6.77
C GLN A 78 4.50 4.29 -7.07
N TRP A 79 3.44 4.48 -7.86
CA TRP A 79 2.82 5.79 -8.10
C TRP A 79 2.38 6.48 -6.81
N CYS A 80 1.81 5.74 -5.88
CA CYS A 80 1.38 6.25 -4.58
C CYS A 80 2.54 6.47 -3.59
N PHE A 81 3.77 6.08 -3.92
CA PHE A 81 4.88 6.00 -2.98
C PHE A 81 6.07 6.89 -3.39
N PHE A 82 6.67 6.66 -4.56
CA PHE A 82 7.91 7.33 -4.93
C PHE A 82 7.78 8.85 -5.04
N PRO A 83 6.72 9.43 -5.63
CA PRO A 83 6.62 10.88 -5.72
C PRO A 83 6.52 11.58 -4.35
N ILE A 84 6.04 10.87 -3.32
CA ILE A 84 5.91 11.43 -1.96
C ILE A 84 7.26 11.89 -1.40
N PHE A 85 8.38 11.33 -1.84
CA PHE A 85 9.71 11.78 -1.44
C PHE A 85 9.97 13.25 -1.77
N ASN A 86 9.36 13.76 -2.84
CA ASN A 86 9.62 15.10 -3.39
C ASN A 86 8.45 16.08 -3.29
N VAL A 87 7.25 15.62 -2.89
CA VAL A 87 6.07 16.48 -2.70
C VAL A 87 6.32 17.47 -1.58
N LYS A 88 6.21 18.78 -1.86
CA LYS A 88 6.34 19.88 -0.89
C LYS A 88 5.01 20.49 -0.50
N SER A 89 4.01 20.41 -1.41
CA SER A 89 2.70 21.03 -1.22
C SER A 89 1.57 20.09 -1.63
N ILE A 90 0.52 20.02 -0.81
CA ILE A 90 -0.66 19.20 -1.01
C ILE A 90 -1.89 20.10 -0.96
N ALA A 91 -2.82 19.91 -1.89
CA ALA A 91 -4.16 20.50 -1.84
C ALA A 91 -5.21 19.39 -1.85
N PHE A 92 -6.36 19.68 -1.27
CA PHE A 92 -7.49 18.76 -1.23
C PHE A 92 -8.66 19.30 -2.04
N THR A 93 -9.42 18.41 -2.67
CA THR A 93 -10.62 18.74 -3.42
C THR A 93 -11.75 17.79 -3.08
N ASP A 94 -12.99 18.25 -3.23
CA ASP A 94 -14.20 17.43 -3.13
C ASP A 94 -14.66 16.88 -4.49
N ILE A 95 -13.95 17.21 -5.58
CA ILE A 95 -14.29 16.81 -6.93
C ILE A 95 -13.79 15.38 -7.20
N ALA A 96 -14.74 14.47 -7.47
CA ALA A 96 -14.44 13.10 -7.87
C ALA A 96 -14.26 13.02 -9.39
N ILE A 97 -12.98 13.00 -9.84
CA ILE A 97 -12.65 12.96 -11.28
C ILE A 97 -12.41 11.54 -11.80
N TYR A 98 -12.19 10.56 -10.92
CA TYR A 98 -11.91 9.18 -11.29
C TYR A 98 -13.13 8.28 -11.01
N ARG A 99 -13.44 7.41 -11.98
CA ARG A 99 -14.46 6.37 -11.85
C ARG A 99 -13.82 5.00 -11.94
N TYR A 100 -13.74 4.32 -10.80
CA TYR A 100 -13.15 2.99 -10.70
C TYR A 100 -14.21 1.93 -10.97
N ASN A 101 -14.12 1.29 -12.14
CA ASN A 101 -15.06 0.25 -12.55
C ASN A 101 -14.63 -1.10 -11.95
N LEU A 102 -15.40 -1.61 -10.99
CA LEU A 102 -15.22 -2.89 -10.31
C LEU A 102 -16.09 -4.01 -10.90
N THR A 103 -16.75 -3.77 -12.04
CA THR A 103 -17.67 -4.75 -12.64
C THR A 103 -17.00 -5.78 -13.54
N ARG A 104 -15.73 -5.57 -13.93
CA ARG A 104 -15.00 -6.47 -14.83
C ARG A 104 -14.44 -7.66 -14.06
N GLU A 105 -14.59 -8.87 -14.63
CA GLU A 105 -13.95 -10.09 -14.13
C GLU A 105 -12.43 -10.07 -14.34
N GLY A 106 -11.69 -10.80 -13.50
CA GLY A 106 -10.25 -10.98 -13.65
C GLY A 106 -9.41 -9.73 -13.33
N GLN A 107 -9.95 -8.81 -12.55
CA GLN A 107 -9.20 -7.63 -12.11
C GLN A 107 -8.13 -8.00 -11.10
N THR A 108 -7.08 -7.16 -10.98
CA THR A 108 -6.00 -7.32 -10.00
C THR A 108 -6.48 -7.30 -8.54
N MET A 109 -7.71 -6.85 -8.28
CA MET A 109 -8.36 -6.91 -6.97
C MET A 109 -8.97 -8.29 -6.66
N ASP A 110 -9.14 -9.16 -7.65
CA ASP A 110 -9.58 -10.53 -7.44
C ASP A 110 -8.50 -11.32 -6.65
N MET A 111 -8.92 -12.01 -5.59
CA MET A 111 -8.00 -12.77 -4.73
C MET A 111 -7.24 -13.85 -5.51
N THR A 112 -7.89 -14.52 -6.45
CA THR A 112 -7.26 -15.55 -7.29
C THR A 112 -6.14 -14.95 -8.15
N VAL A 113 -6.37 -13.76 -8.70
CA VAL A 113 -5.36 -13.02 -9.47
C VAL A 113 -4.22 -12.58 -8.55
N GLN A 114 -4.54 -12.07 -7.35
CA GLN A 114 -3.54 -11.63 -6.38
C GLN A 114 -2.62 -12.77 -5.92
N LEU A 115 -3.17 -13.95 -5.66
CA LEU A 115 -2.38 -15.11 -5.24
C LEU A 115 -1.48 -15.61 -6.37
N ARG A 116 -1.97 -15.64 -7.62
CA ARG A 116 -1.17 -16.03 -8.79
C ARG A 116 -0.04 -15.04 -9.08
N SER A 117 -0.24 -13.77 -8.79
CA SER A 117 0.71 -12.68 -9.06
C SER A 117 1.50 -12.24 -7.82
N ILE A 118 1.52 -13.05 -6.76
CA ILE A 118 2.10 -12.65 -5.46
C ILE A 118 3.60 -12.34 -5.56
N ALA A 119 4.32 -12.99 -6.48
CA ALA A 119 5.73 -12.71 -6.74
C ALA A 119 5.92 -11.27 -7.25
N GLN A 120 5.06 -10.81 -8.17
CA GLN A 120 5.10 -9.43 -8.69
C GLN A 120 4.76 -8.41 -7.59
N LEU A 121 3.74 -8.70 -6.77
CA LEU A 121 3.41 -7.86 -5.62
C LEU A 121 4.57 -7.77 -4.64
N THR A 122 5.26 -8.88 -4.37
CA THR A 122 6.44 -8.93 -3.50
C THR A 122 7.57 -8.07 -4.06
N GLU A 123 7.82 -8.15 -5.36
CA GLU A 123 8.85 -7.36 -6.05
C GLU A 123 8.57 -5.85 -5.95
N VAL A 124 7.33 -5.43 -6.19
CA VAL A 124 6.93 -4.03 -6.03
C VAL A 124 7.16 -3.56 -4.59
N VAL A 125 6.76 -4.34 -3.59
CA VAL A 125 6.95 -3.98 -2.18
C VAL A 125 8.43 -3.90 -1.80
N LEU A 126 9.26 -4.82 -2.31
CA LEU A 126 10.71 -4.78 -2.12
C LEU A 126 11.35 -3.57 -2.78
N SER A 127 10.92 -3.18 -3.98
CA SER A 127 11.42 -1.97 -4.66
C SER A 127 11.15 -0.72 -3.83
N MET A 128 9.94 -0.61 -3.25
CA MET A 128 9.57 0.50 -2.37
C MET A 128 10.42 0.52 -1.09
N ALA A 129 10.63 -0.63 -0.47
CA ALA A 129 11.42 -0.75 0.76
C ALA A 129 12.90 -0.41 0.52
N ASN A 130 13.49 -0.93 -0.55
CA ASN A 130 14.86 -0.61 -0.95
C ASN A 130 15.04 0.88 -1.23
N TYR A 131 14.12 1.48 -1.97
CA TYR A 131 14.15 2.90 -2.25
C TYR A 131 14.10 3.75 -0.97
N LEU A 132 13.21 3.40 -0.05
CA LEU A 132 13.15 4.08 1.25
C LEU A 132 14.47 3.94 2.03
N GLN A 133 15.06 2.75 2.06
CA GLN A 133 16.32 2.50 2.78
C GLN A 133 17.47 3.33 2.19
N GLN A 134 17.54 3.44 0.86
CA GLN A 134 18.58 4.20 0.16
C GLN A 134 18.45 5.71 0.37
N HIS A 135 17.21 6.23 0.41
CA HIS A 135 16.93 7.68 0.42
C HIS A 135 16.44 8.23 1.76
N LYS A 136 16.37 7.42 2.83
CA LYS A 136 15.82 7.85 4.13
C LYS A 136 16.60 9.01 4.78
N SER A 137 17.87 9.17 4.47
CA SER A 137 18.68 10.29 4.96
C SER A 137 18.41 11.61 4.23
N GLU A 138 17.73 11.59 3.11
CA GLU A 138 17.40 12.75 2.28
C GLU A 138 16.04 13.37 2.63
N ILE A 139 15.28 12.72 3.50
CA ILE A 139 13.91 13.09 3.87
C ILE A 139 13.78 13.32 5.38
N THR A 140 12.75 14.04 5.77
CA THR A 140 12.48 14.32 7.18
C THR A 140 12.08 13.07 7.96
N PRO A 141 12.25 13.02 9.29
CA PRO A 141 11.77 11.91 10.12
C PRO A 141 10.26 11.65 9.97
N ALA A 142 9.44 12.70 9.83
CA ALA A 142 7.99 12.57 9.66
C ALA A 142 7.65 11.87 8.33
N ARG A 143 8.29 12.26 7.24
CA ARG A 143 8.12 11.64 5.92
C ARG A 143 8.61 10.21 5.91
N SER A 144 9.79 9.96 6.49
CA SER A 144 10.34 8.61 6.65
C SER A 144 9.39 7.70 7.42
N TYR A 145 8.83 8.18 8.53
CA TYR A 145 7.85 7.43 9.32
C TYR A 145 6.58 7.09 8.51
N PHE A 146 6.03 8.06 7.78
CA PHE A 146 4.85 7.86 6.92
C PHE A 146 5.11 6.79 5.85
N LEU A 147 6.23 6.90 5.12
CA LEU A 147 6.61 5.97 4.06
C LEU A 147 6.92 4.57 4.61
N ALA A 148 7.60 4.48 5.75
CA ALA A 148 7.84 3.20 6.44
C ALA A 148 6.53 2.53 6.84
N GLY A 149 5.53 3.29 7.28
CA GLY A 149 4.19 2.79 7.57
C GLY A 149 3.50 2.20 6.34
N ILE A 150 3.68 2.79 5.15
CA ILE A 150 3.16 2.24 3.89
C ILE A 150 3.85 0.91 3.57
N VAL A 151 5.18 0.88 3.56
CA VAL A 151 5.98 -0.33 3.26
C VAL A 151 5.59 -1.46 4.21
N THR A 152 5.54 -1.19 5.52
CA THR A 152 5.17 -2.18 6.55
C THR A 152 3.81 -2.80 6.27
N ARG A 153 2.78 -1.99 6.00
CA ARG A 153 1.44 -2.49 5.67
C ARG A 153 1.42 -3.35 4.41
N ARG A 154 2.21 -2.99 3.40
CA ARG A 154 2.30 -3.77 2.16
C ARG A 154 3.01 -5.10 2.37
N MET A 155 4.11 -5.12 3.12
CA MET A 155 4.78 -6.36 3.53
C MET A 155 3.84 -7.27 4.33
N GLN A 156 3.14 -6.74 5.32
CA GLN A 156 2.13 -7.48 6.08
C GLN A 156 1.04 -8.05 5.16
N GLY A 157 0.60 -7.29 4.16
CA GLY A 157 -0.36 -7.74 3.16
C GLY A 157 0.14 -8.93 2.33
N VAL A 158 1.42 -8.94 1.93
CA VAL A 158 2.04 -10.08 1.23
C VAL A 158 2.10 -11.30 2.15
N LEU A 159 2.65 -11.15 3.35
CA LEU A 159 2.78 -12.24 4.32
C LEU A 159 1.42 -12.84 4.70
N ARG A 160 0.39 -11.99 4.84
CA ARG A 160 -0.98 -12.43 5.10
C ARG A 160 -1.50 -13.34 3.98
N ARG A 161 -1.25 -13.01 2.71
CA ARG A 161 -1.67 -13.84 1.58
C ARG A 161 -1.08 -15.23 1.65
N TYR A 162 0.20 -15.36 1.97
CA TYR A 162 0.83 -16.66 2.17
C TYR A 162 0.21 -17.42 3.36
N LEU A 163 0.05 -16.76 4.50
CA LEU A 163 -0.32 -17.42 5.75
C LEU A 163 -1.81 -17.72 5.87
N LEU A 164 -2.68 -16.90 5.27
CA LEU A 164 -4.13 -17.01 5.40
C LEU A 164 -4.85 -17.37 4.10
N ASP A 165 -4.53 -16.62 3.02
CA ASP A 165 -5.39 -16.63 1.83
C ASP A 165 -5.06 -17.78 0.86
N MET A 166 -3.79 -18.23 0.80
CA MET A 166 -3.40 -19.42 0.03
C MET A 166 -3.99 -20.70 0.61
N ASN A 167 -4.52 -21.57 -0.23
CA ASN A 167 -4.84 -22.94 0.19
C ASN A 167 -3.56 -23.77 0.36
N ASP A 168 -3.70 -24.99 0.91
CA ASP A 168 -2.52 -25.80 1.24
C ASP A 168 -1.78 -26.34 0.01
N SER A 169 -2.46 -26.47 -1.14
CA SER A 169 -1.82 -26.88 -2.40
C SER A 169 -1.08 -25.73 -3.10
N GLN A 170 -1.40 -24.48 -2.79
CA GLN A 170 -0.73 -23.29 -3.32
C GLN A 170 0.46 -22.83 -2.47
N PHE A 171 0.44 -23.17 -1.18
CA PHE A 171 1.44 -22.69 -0.25
C PHE A 171 2.74 -23.51 -0.36
N ASN A 172 3.85 -22.79 -0.58
CA ASN A 172 5.20 -23.33 -0.54
C ASN A 172 5.96 -22.67 0.60
N SER A 173 6.42 -23.49 1.56
CA SER A 173 7.15 -23.00 2.73
C SER A 173 8.52 -22.40 2.38
N SER A 174 9.20 -22.94 1.37
CA SER A 174 10.50 -22.43 0.91
C SER A 174 10.35 -21.03 0.30
N ASP A 175 9.35 -20.84 -0.56
CA ASP A 175 9.04 -19.54 -1.17
C ASP A 175 8.66 -18.51 -0.11
N PHE A 176 7.81 -18.91 0.84
CA PHE A 176 7.43 -18.04 1.95
C PHE A 176 8.62 -17.61 2.80
N ASN A 177 9.49 -18.56 3.19
CA ASN A 177 10.70 -18.25 3.95
C ASN A 177 11.64 -17.32 3.19
N ALA A 178 11.81 -17.53 1.88
CA ALA A 178 12.59 -16.62 1.04
C ALA A 178 12.03 -15.19 1.02
N VAL A 179 10.71 -15.02 0.98
CA VAL A 179 10.06 -13.71 1.07
C VAL A 179 10.28 -13.08 2.44
N VAL A 180 10.14 -13.84 3.53
CA VAL A 180 10.38 -13.36 4.90
C VAL A 180 11.82 -12.85 5.05
N GLU A 181 12.81 -13.59 4.59
CA GLU A 181 14.21 -13.18 4.67
C GLU A 181 14.51 -11.92 3.83
N LYS A 182 13.95 -11.83 2.62
CA LYS A 182 14.05 -10.59 1.81
C LYS A 182 13.45 -9.38 2.53
N PHE A 183 12.29 -9.55 3.19
CA PHE A 183 11.67 -8.46 3.93
C PHE A 183 12.47 -8.05 5.18
N LYS A 184 13.01 -9.02 5.92
CA LYS A 184 13.88 -8.74 7.07
C LYS A 184 15.15 -7.97 6.68
N ALA A 185 15.71 -8.26 5.51
CA ALA A 185 16.93 -7.60 5.02
C ALA A 185 16.72 -6.10 4.73
N VAL A 186 15.53 -5.70 4.30
CA VAL A 186 15.23 -4.31 3.89
C VAL A 186 14.38 -3.52 4.88
N ALA A 187 13.74 -4.20 5.84
CA ALA A 187 12.90 -3.58 6.86
C ALA A 187 13.24 -4.16 8.23
N PRO A 188 14.16 -3.55 8.98
CA PRO A 188 14.49 -3.98 10.34
C PRO A 188 13.35 -3.73 11.35
N LEU A 189 12.21 -3.23 10.89
CA LEU A 189 11.00 -3.07 11.70
C LEU A 189 10.39 -4.45 11.98
N SER A 190 9.86 -4.64 13.20
CA SER A 190 9.15 -5.86 13.56
C SER A 190 7.91 -6.04 12.67
N LEU A 191 7.94 -7.06 11.83
CA LEU A 191 6.82 -7.43 10.97
C LEU A 191 5.84 -8.28 11.78
N HIS A 192 4.70 -7.70 12.11
CA HIS A 192 3.61 -8.39 12.81
C HIS A 192 2.43 -8.61 11.86
N VAL A 193 1.95 -9.84 11.74
CA VAL A 193 0.75 -10.18 10.96
C VAL A 193 -0.33 -10.67 11.91
N LYS A 194 -1.22 -9.77 12.32
CA LYS A 194 -2.35 -10.09 13.21
C LYS A 194 -3.54 -10.65 12.44
N VAL A 195 -4.16 -11.69 12.98
CA VAL A 195 -5.33 -12.37 12.35
C VAL A 195 -6.59 -11.55 12.50
N ASN A 196 -6.82 -11.02 13.72
CA ASN A 196 -8.06 -10.34 14.06
C ASN A 196 -7.81 -9.42 15.25
N ARG A 197 -8.63 -8.37 15.42
CA ARG A 197 -8.59 -7.50 16.61
C ARG A 197 -8.96 -8.20 17.91
N ARG A 198 -9.61 -9.37 17.84
CA ARG A 198 -10.05 -10.17 19.01
C ARG A 198 -9.05 -11.27 19.42
N ILE A 199 -8.16 -11.65 18.52
CA ILE A 199 -7.16 -12.70 18.78
C ILE A 199 -5.79 -12.03 18.62
N ASP A 200 -5.08 -11.85 19.73
CA ASP A 200 -3.73 -11.28 19.74
C ASP A 200 -2.70 -12.34 19.31
N LEU A 201 -2.93 -12.91 18.12
CA LEU A 201 -2.06 -13.91 17.51
C LEU A 201 -1.28 -13.28 16.38
N ASP A 202 0.03 -13.25 16.51
CA ASP A 202 0.93 -12.90 15.43
C ASP A 202 1.24 -14.13 14.58
N LEU A 203 0.73 -14.13 13.36
CA LEU A 203 0.89 -15.26 12.44
C LEU A 203 2.33 -15.48 12.03
N LEU A 204 3.10 -14.42 11.85
CA LEU A 204 4.51 -14.53 11.47
C LEU A 204 5.34 -15.07 12.63
N GLU A 205 5.08 -14.60 13.83
CA GLU A 205 5.73 -15.13 15.04
C GLU A 205 5.36 -16.60 15.26
N SER A 206 4.09 -16.96 15.10
CA SER A 206 3.63 -18.35 15.16
C SER A 206 4.33 -19.23 14.15
N TRP A 207 4.39 -18.80 12.89
CA TRP A 207 5.13 -19.50 11.84
C TRP A 207 6.61 -19.66 12.18
N THR A 208 7.27 -18.59 12.64
CA THR A 208 8.71 -18.63 12.99
C THR A 208 9.00 -19.63 14.11
N LYS A 209 8.07 -19.79 15.06
CA LYS A 209 8.21 -20.72 16.18
C LYS A 209 7.90 -22.17 15.81
N THR A 210 6.92 -22.40 14.95
CA THR A 210 6.34 -23.74 14.74
C THR A 210 6.62 -24.32 13.35
N GLY A 211 6.98 -23.49 12.38
CA GLY A 211 7.07 -23.88 10.97
C GLY A 211 5.74 -24.29 10.33
N THR A 212 4.62 -24.01 11.01
CA THR A 212 3.29 -24.43 10.58
C THR A 212 2.32 -23.25 10.45
N ARG A 213 1.45 -23.32 9.46
CA ARG A 213 0.34 -22.38 9.28
C ARG A 213 -0.80 -22.73 10.24
N LEU A 214 -1.67 -21.76 10.52
CA LEU A 214 -2.93 -22.06 11.18
C LEU A 214 -3.75 -23.09 10.36
N PRO A 215 -4.49 -23.99 11.02
CA PRO A 215 -5.43 -24.87 10.33
C PRO A 215 -6.42 -24.06 9.48
N GLN A 216 -6.84 -24.62 8.33
CA GLN A 216 -7.69 -23.92 7.36
C GLN A 216 -8.98 -23.34 7.99
N TRP A 217 -9.61 -24.05 8.92
CA TRP A 217 -10.81 -23.58 9.62
C TRP A 217 -10.60 -22.40 10.57
N ARG A 218 -9.34 -22.05 10.88
CA ARG A 218 -8.97 -20.84 11.66
C ARG A 218 -8.53 -19.68 10.79
N ARG A 219 -8.42 -19.89 9.46
CA ARG A 219 -7.97 -18.88 8.50
C ARG A 219 -9.14 -18.09 7.90
N THR A 220 -10.35 -18.62 7.96
CA THR A 220 -11.60 -17.98 7.55
C THR A 220 -12.27 -17.30 8.74
#